data_55566bf3e65ee4bb45c750efdca112bc
#
_entry.id   55566bf3e65ee4bb45c750efdca112bc
#
_cell.length_a   1.000
_cell.length_b   1.000
_cell.length_c   1.000
_cell.angle_alpha   90.00
_cell.angle_beta   90.00
_cell.angle_gamma   90.00
#
_symmetry.space_group_name_H-M   'P 1'
#
loop_
_entity.id
_entity.type
_entity.pdbx_description
1 polymer ?
#
loop_
_entity_poly.entity_id
_entity_poly.type
_entity_poly.pdbx_seq_one_letter_code
_entity_poly.pdbx_strand_id
1 'polypeptide(L)'
;MNIPTNPSFDVAHLGHVEIYSDKFDESLDFFTRVYGLKLSPRDEKSAYLRAWDDYEFCTLKLTKSSTTGVGHIGYRVASPEALERRIAAIEASRYKTHGWVDGDLSHGRAYRFEDPFGHIFELYWDTNRAPNDDPAALKNMASRFTGVPPRRIDHLNLLAEDVSVFRDFMETCLGARVTEMIQLDNGRIGGGWFTVNNKTYDLACTEEHGRGHGRFHHVTYATDQREDILRAADLFLEAGVHIETGPHKHAIQGTFFLYVWEPAGNRVELANAGARLILAPDWEPIVWSETERKRGQAWGLKTIDTFHTHGTPPVKEAT
;
A
#
# COMPACT_ATOMS: atom_id res chain seq x y z
N MET A 1 -24.24 -15.18 -0.73
CA MET A 1 -23.82 -13.79 -0.49
C MET A 1 -23.97 -13.06 -1.82
N ASN A 2 -24.77 -11.98 -1.86
CA ASN A 2 -24.76 -11.10 -3.05
C ASN A 2 -23.45 -10.30 -3.00
N ILE A 3 -22.48 -10.71 -3.77
CA ILE A 3 -21.27 -9.90 -4.03
C ILE A 3 -21.74 -8.77 -4.96
N PRO A 4 -21.49 -7.49 -4.63
CA PRO A 4 -21.79 -6.41 -5.57
C PRO A 4 -21.03 -6.67 -6.87
N THR A 5 -21.74 -6.97 -7.92
CA THR A 5 -21.16 -7.32 -9.23
C THR A 5 -20.66 -6.09 -10.00
N ASN A 6 -20.75 -4.91 -9.40
CA ASN A 6 -20.46 -3.67 -10.12
C ASN A 6 -19.56 -2.76 -9.26
N PRO A 7 -18.24 -2.78 -9.48
CA PRO A 7 -17.37 -1.79 -8.86
C PRO A 7 -17.82 -0.39 -9.30
N SER A 8 -17.87 0.55 -8.38
CA SER A 8 -18.39 1.89 -8.69
C SER A 8 -17.51 2.67 -9.66
N PHE A 9 -16.24 2.29 -9.81
CA PHE A 9 -15.20 3.01 -10.57
C PHE A 9 -15.06 4.49 -10.21
N ASP A 10 -15.61 4.89 -9.05
CA ASP A 10 -15.47 6.25 -8.54
C ASP A 10 -14.05 6.52 -8.04
N VAL A 11 -13.38 5.51 -7.50
CA VAL A 11 -11.98 5.57 -7.07
C VAL A 11 -11.09 5.07 -8.19
N ALA A 12 -10.13 5.89 -8.60
CA ALA A 12 -9.28 5.60 -9.74
C ALA A 12 -8.08 4.70 -9.38
N HIS A 13 -7.37 5.03 -8.30
CA HIS A 13 -6.19 4.28 -7.88
C HIS A 13 -5.73 4.63 -6.45
N LEU A 14 -4.90 3.76 -5.89
CA LEU A 14 -4.09 4.08 -4.73
C LEU A 14 -3.12 5.20 -5.09
N GLY A 15 -3.23 6.34 -4.44
CA GLY A 15 -2.39 7.51 -4.71
C GLY A 15 -1.12 7.48 -3.88
N HIS A 16 -1.26 7.47 -2.56
CA HIS A 16 -0.11 7.53 -1.65
C HIS A 16 -0.41 6.90 -0.28
N VAL A 17 0.67 6.74 0.47
CA VAL A 17 0.61 6.46 1.91
C VAL A 17 1.49 7.45 2.66
N GLU A 18 1.01 7.96 3.81
CA GLU A 18 1.85 8.67 4.75
C GLU A 18 2.38 7.71 5.81
N ILE A 19 3.69 7.72 6.02
CA ILE A 19 4.33 7.02 7.12
C ILE A 19 5.09 8.01 8.01
N TYR A 20 5.05 7.75 9.29
CA TYR A 20 5.78 8.50 10.31
C TYR A 20 7.08 7.79 10.66
N SER A 21 8.12 8.58 10.91
CA SER A 21 9.42 8.08 11.31
C SER A 21 10.00 8.89 12.46
N ASP A 22 10.43 8.20 13.52
CA ASP A 22 11.22 8.75 14.62
C ASP A 22 12.72 8.86 14.27
N LYS A 23 13.10 8.32 13.09
CA LYS A 23 14.44 8.40 12.47
C LYS A 23 14.36 9.00 11.08
N PHE A 24 13.75 10.19 10.99
CA PHE A 24 13.38 10.80 9.73
C PHE A 24 14.53 10.92 8.72
N ASP A 25 15.70 11.37 9.14
CA ASP A 25 16.82 11.61 8.23
C ASP A 25 17.41 10.28 7.71
N GLU A 26 17.48 9.25 8.56
CA GLU A 26 17.92 7.91 8.18
C GLU A 26 16.92 7.24 7.24
N SER A 27 15.62 7.38 7.53
CA SER A 27 14.55 6.88 6.65
C SER A 27 14.55 7.59 5.30
N LEU A 28 14.79 8.91 5.27
CA LEU A 28 14.90 9.67 4.03
C LEU A 28 16.10 9.23 3.20
N ASP A 29 17.27 9.04 3.83
CA ASP A 29 18.47 8.51 3.15
C ASP A 29 18.21 7.09 2.60
N PHE A 30 17.59 6.22 3.40
CA PHE A 30 17.20 4.89 2.95
C PHE A 30 16.31 4.95 1.71
N PHE A 31 15.20 5.69 1.74
CA PHE A 31 14.28 5.74 0.62
C PHE A 31 14.87 6.37 -0.64
N THR A 32 15.74 7.36 -0.50
CA THR A 32 16.32 8.08 -1.66
C THR A 32 17.58 7.41 -2.22
N ARG A 33 18.51 7.03 -1.36
CA ARG A 33 19.82 6.52 -1.79
C ARG A 33 19.85 5.01 -1.96
N VAL A 34 19.19 4.27 -1.06
CA VAL A 34 19.25 2.79 -1.05
C VAL A 34 18.07 2.19 -1.81
N TYR A 35 16.85 2.56 -1.43
CA TYR A 35 15.63 2.07 -2.07
C TYR A 35 15.40 2.70 -3.45
N GLY A 36 15.80 3.95 -3.65
CA GLY A 36 15.87 4.62 -4.94
C GLY A 36 14.60 5.38 -5.35
N LEU A 37 13.78 5.83 -4.39
CA LEU A 37 12.69 6.76 -4.66
C LEU A 37 13.24 8.16 -4.98
N LYS A 38 12.52 8.88 -5.81
CA LYS A 38 12.80 10.27 -6.14
C LYS A 38 12.18 11.20 -5.11
N LEU A 39 12.97 12.14 -4.59
CA LEU A 39 12.48 13.20 -3.73
C LEU A 39 11.86 14.32 -4.57
N SER A 40 10.58 14.58 -4.35
CA SER A 40 9.86 15.78 -4.78
C SER A 40 10.15 16.95 -3.80
N PRO A 41 9.77 18.21 -4.11
CA PRO A 41 9.86 19.28 -3.12
C PRO A 41 9.26 18.88 -1.77
N ARG A 42 9.90 19.33 -0.68
CA ARG A 42 9.52 18.99 0.70
C ARG A 42 9.17 20.25 1.50
N ASP A 43 8.42 20.08 2.58
CA ASP A 43 8.22 21.10 3.60
C ASP A 43 9.12 20.85 4.84
N GLU A 44 8.86 21.57 5.93
CA GLU A 44 9.68 21.47 7.15
C GLU A 44 9.49 20.13 7.90
N LYS A 45 8.34 19.49 7.74
CA LYS A 45 7.94 18.29 8.49
C LYS A 45 7.98 17.03 7.66
N SER A 46 7.73 17.15 6.35
CA SER A 46 7.49 16.00 5.47
C SER A 46 8.33 16.04 4.21
N ALA A 47 8.78 14.86 3.78
CA ALA A 47 9.39 14.61 2.49
C ALA A 47 8.40 13.84 1.62
N TYR A 48 8.26 14.29 0.38
CA TYR A 48 7.35 13.71 -0.60
C TYR A 48 8.16 12.88 -1.60
N LEU A 49 7.91 11.58 -1.62
CA LEU A 49 8.69 10.62 -2.37
C LEU A 49 7.81 9.91 -3.40
N ARG A 50 8.40 9.52 -4.52
CA ARG A 50 7.73 8.76 -5.58
C ARG A 50 8.71 7.82 -6.28
N ALA A 51 8.19 6.77 -6.86
CA ALA A 51 8.95 5.97 -7.81
C ALA A 51 9.10 6.70 -9.15
N TRP A 52 9.97 6.20 -10.03
CA TRP A 52 10.33 6.95 -11.23
C TRP A 52 9.20 7.07 -12.27
N ASP A 53 8.29 6.09 -12.34
CA ASP A 53 7.16 6.03 -13.28
C ASP A 53 5.82 6.45 -12.63
N ASP A 54 5.84 6.83 -11.35
CA ASP A 54 4.65 7.36 -10.69
C ASP A 54 4.26 8.71 -11.29
N TYR A 55 2.99 8.83 -11.66
CA TYR A 55 2.43 10.04 -12.27
C TYR A 55 2.20 11.15 -11.26
N GLU A 56 1.86 10.80 -10.04
CA GLU A 56 1.57 11.73 -8.97
C GLU A 56 2.85 12.32 -8.37
N PHE A 57 2.71 13.49 -7.78
CA PHE A 57 3.79 14.20 -7.10
C PHE A 57 4.41 13.38 -5.97
N CYS A 58 3.58 12.60 -5.29
CA CYS A 58 3.95 11.79 -4.13
C CYS A 58 3.19 10.48 -4.14
N THR A 59 3.87 9.37 -3.84
CA THR A 59 3.28 8.08 -3.52
C THR A 59 3.68 7.58 -2.13
N LEU A 60 4.71 8.20 -1.53
CA LEU A 60 5.10 8.00 -0.15
C LEU A 60 5.38 9.36 0.51
N LYS A 61 4.56 9.75 1.46
CA LYS A 61 4.82 10.90 2.32
C LYS A 61 5.50 10.42 3.59
N LEU A 62 6.74 10.82 3.79
CA LEU A 62 7.52 10.54 4.99
C LEU A 62 7.45 11.75 5.91
N THR A 63 6.87 11.59 7.08
CA THR A 63 6.65 12.68 8.04
C THR A 63 7.43 12.46 9.31
N LYS A 64 8.12 13.51 9.77
CA LYS A 64 8.88 13.50 11.02
C LYS A 64 7.94 13.41 12.22
N SER A 65 8.21 12.45 13.12
CA SER A 65 7.41 12.21 14.31
C SER A 65 8.27 11.64 15.44
N SER A 66 7.77 11.66 16.65
CA SER A 66 8.36 10.90 17.75
C SER A 66 7.89 9.43 17.80
N THR A 67 6.98 9.06 16.92
CA THR A 67 6.39 7.71 16.86
C THR A 67 6.41 7.22 15.43
N THR A 68 6.91 6.01 15.22
CA THR A 68 6.85 5.33 13.92
C THR A 68 5.49 4.72 13.68
N GLY A 69 4.98 4.81 12.45
CA GLY A 69 3.68 4.22 12.08
C GLY A 69 3.13 4.73 10.76
N VAL A 70 1.86 4.42 10.49
CA VAL A 70 1.11 4.90 9.33
C VAL A 70 0.24 6.10 9.74
N GLY A 71 0.28 7.15 8.94
CA GLY A 71 -0.59 8.32 9.06
C GLY A 71 -1.92 8.07 8.36
N HIS A 72 -1.94 8.19 7.05
CA HIS A 72 -3.14 7.97 6.24
C HIS A 72 -2.82 7.27 4.92
N ILE A 73 -3.88 6.76 4.30
CA ILE A 73 -3.84 6.09 3.00
C ILE A 73 -4.70 6.89 2.04
N GLY A 74 -4.07 7.49 1.03
CA GLY A 74 -4.73 8.36 0.06
C GLY A 74 -5.13 7.61 -1.20
N TYR A 75 -6.39 7.75 -1.58
CA TYR A 75 -6.92 7.27 -2.85
C TYR A 75 -7.40 8.44 -3.70
N ARG A 76 -6.97 8.44 -4.96
CA ARG A 76 -7.47 9.41 -5.92
C ARG A 76 -8.77 8.93 -6.54
N VAL A 77 -9.76 9.82 -6.62
CA VAL A 77 -11.03 9.54 -7.28
C VAL A 77 -10.98 9.84 -8.79
N ALA A 78 -11.95 9.34 -9.54
CA ALA A 78 -12.00 9.45 -11.00
C ALA A 78 -12.48 10.83 -11.49
N SER A 79 -13.23 11.57 -10.66
CA SER A 79 -13.70 12.95 -10.95
C SER A 79 -14.17 13.65 -9.68
N PRO A 80 -14.40 14.97 -9.72
CA PRO A 80 -15.03 15.71 -8.60
C PRO A 80 -16.39 15.13 -8.21
N GLU A 81 -17.22 14.73 -9.16
CA GLU A 81 -18.55 14.16 -8.92
C GLU A 81 -18.44 12.74 -8.30
N ALA A 82 -17.39 12.01 -8.64
CA ALA A 82 -17.08 10.73 -8.01
C ALA A 82 -16.69 10.92 -6.54
N LEU A 83 -15.95 11.99 -6.21
CA LEU A 83 -15.63 12.35 -4.84
C LEU A 83 -16.90 12.61 -4.03
N GLU A 84 -17.83 13.42 -4.57
CA GLU A 84 -19.10 13.72 -3.91
C GLU A 84 -19.94 12.45 -3.67
N ARG A 85 -20.02 11.54 -4.65
CA ARG A 85 -20.72 10.25 -4.48
C ARG A 85 -20.10 9.37 -3.39
N ARG A 86 -18.78 9.30 -3.34
CA ARG A 86 -18.08 8.52 -2.30
C ARG A 86 -18.25 9.12 -0.92
N ILE A 87 -18.13 10.44 -0.79
CA ILE A 87 -18.38 11.13 0.49
C ILE A 87 -19.80 10.87 0.96
N ALA A 88 -20.80 11.00 0.09
CA ALA A 88 -22.19 10.71 0.45
C ALA A 88 -22.39 9.26 0.92
N ALA A 89 -21.72 8.29 0.28
CA ALA A 89 -21.77 6.89 0.69
C ALA A 89 -21.07 6.65 2.04
N ILE A 90 -19.95 7.33 2.29
CA ILE A 90 -19.21 7.25 3.56
C ILE A 90 -20.04 7.87 4.69
N GLU A 91 -20.61 9.06 4.50
CA GLU A 91 -21.44 9.75 5.49
C GLU A 91 -22.75 9.00 5.81
N ALA A 92 -23.30 8.30 4.83
CA ALA A 92 -24.47 7.43 5.03
C ALA A 92 -24.12 6.09 5.71
N SER A 93 -22.84 5.76 5.84
CA SER A 93 -22.38 4.53 6.45
C SER A 93 -22.28 4.64 7.98
N ARG A 94 -21.93 3.51 8.61
CA ARG A 94 -21.65 3.45 10.07
C ARG A 94 -20.20 3.82 10.43
N TYR A 95 -19.35 4.09 9.42
CA TYR A 95 -17.93 4.27 9.64
C TYR A 95 -17.60 5.70 10.09
N LYS A 96 -16.52 5.82 10.84
CA LYS A 96 -16.12 7.08 11.43
C LYS A 96 -15.56 8.02 10.37
N THR A 97 -16.03 9.27 10.40
CA THR A 97 -15.55 10.35 9.53
C THR A 97 -14.76 11.38 10.32
N HIS A 98 -13.75 11.95 9.69
CA HIS A 98 -12.98 13.09 10.17
C HIS A 98 -13.32 14.37 9.39
N GLY A 99 -14.03 14.21 8.25
CA GLY A 99 -14.43 15.31 7.40
C GLY A 99 -13.32 15.81 6.47
N TRP A 100 -13.49 17.03 6.00
CA TRP A 100 -12.56 17.67 5.10
C TRP A 100 -11.30 18.12 5.81
N VAL A 101 -10.17 17.88 5.15
CA VAL A 101 -8.84 18.37 5.53
C VAL A 101 -8.28 19.23 4.41
N ASP A 102 -7.44 20.19 4.76
CA ASP A 102 -6.71 20.97 3.78
C ASP A 102 -5.69 20.09 3.06
N GLY A 103 -5.39 20.47 1.81
CA GLY A 103 -4.35 19.79 1.04
C GLY A 103 -2.94 20.11 1.55
N ASP A 104 -1.98 19.44 0.94
CA ASP A 104 -0.57 19.69 1.16
C ASP A 104 0.18 19.91 -0.17
N LEU A 105 1.48 19.75 -0.21
CA LEU A 105 2.25 19.92 -1.46
C LEU A 105 1.90 18.89 -2.54
N SER A 106 1.29 17.75 -2.19
CA SER A 106 0.99 16.68 -3.14
C SER A 106 -0.38 16.80 -3.77
N HIS A 107 -1.38 17.23 -3.01
CA HIS A 107 -2.78 17.27 -3.46
C HIS A 107 -3.58 18.38 -2.79
N GLY A 108 -4.73 18.70 -3.37
CA GLY A 108 -5.70 19.62 -2.82
C GLY A 108 -6.48 19.06 -1.63
N ARG A 109 -7.65 19.64 -1.33
CA ARG A 109 -8.49 19.18 -0.21
C ARG A 109 -8.85 17.71 -0.34
N ALA A 110 -8.83 17.02 0.79
CA ALA A 110 -9.19 15.60 0.91
C ALA A 110 -10.28 15.38 1.96
N TYR A 111 -11.03 14.30 1.82
CA TYR A 111 -12.02 13.89 2.81
C TYR A 111 -11.50 12.66 3.55
N ARG A 112 -11.32 12.77 4.87
CA ARG A 112 -10.77 11.72 5.75
C ARG A 112 -11.86 10.95 6.47
N PHE A 113 -11.66 9.64 6.56
CA PHE A 113 -12.49 8.69 7.30
C PHE A 113 -11.63 7.56 7.85
N GLU A 114 -12.19 6.75 8.73
CA GLU A 114 -11.42 5.76 9.49
C GLU A 114 -12.13 4.40 9.41
N ASP A 115 -11.35 3.34 9.20
CA ASP A 115 -11.85 1.98 9.31
C ASP A 115 -12.08 1.58 10.78
N PRO A 116 -12.75 0.46 11.08
CA PRO A 116 -12.99 0.02 12.45
C PRO A 116 -11.74 -0.33 13.27
N PHE A 117 -10.58 -0.40 12.61
CA PHE A 117 -9.30 -0.80 13.21
C PHE A 117 -8.34 0.36 13.41
N GLY A 118 -8.77 1.58 13.08
CA GLY A 118 -8.04 2.81 13.32
C GLY A 118 -7.16 3.30 12.16
N HIS A 119 -7.20 2.65 11.00
CA HIS A 119 -6.49 3.17 9.83
C HIS A 119 -7.27 4.34 9.23
N ILE A 120 -6.56 5.44 8.98
CA ILE A 120 -7.13 6.63 8.35
C ILE A 120 -6.98 6.52 6.85
N PHE A 121 -8.10 6.73 6.16
CA PHE A 121 -8.18 6.82 4.70
C PHE A 121 -8.55 8.24 4.30
N GLU A 122 -8.11 8.64 3.11
CA GLU A 122 -8.58 9.88 2.51
C GLU A 122 -8.88 9.72 1.03
N LEU A 123 -9.86 10.49 0.57
CA LEU A 123 -10.21 10.64 -0.84
C LEU A 123 -9.93 12.06 -1.30
N TYR A 124 -9.25 12.19 -2.44
CA TYR A 124 -8.97 13.47 -3.08
C TYR A 124 -9.15 13.39 -4.60
N TRP A 125 -9.37 14.54 -5.22
CA TRP A 125 -9.41 14.65 -6.67
C TRP A 125 -8.22 15.43 -7.21
N ASP A 126 -8.01 16.63 -6.68
CA ASP A 126 -6.99 17.54 -7.17
C ASP A 126 -5.61 17.11 -6.69
N THR A 127 -4.67 16.99 -7.62
CA THR A 127 -3.32 16.53 -7.31
C THR A 127 -2.28 17.30 -8.11
N ASN A 128 -1.15 17.55 -7.50
CA ASN A 128 0.03 17.99 -8.20
C ASN A 128 0.66 16.82 -8.94
N ARG A 129 1.10 17.09 -10.15
CA ARG A 129 1.79 16.09 -10.98
C ARG A 129 3.29 16.11 -10.71
N ALA A 130 3.91 14.96 -10.83
CA ALA A 130 5.36 14.93 -10.93
C ALA A 130 5.80 15.86 -12.08
N PRO A 131 6.89 16.62 -11.92
CA PRO A 131 7.45 17.37 -13.03
C PRO A 131 7.64 16.40 -14.20
N ASN A 132 7.08 16.73 -15.36
CA ASN A 132 7.36 15.99 -16.58
C ASN A 132 8.86 16.15 -16.86
N ASP A 133 9.64 15.17 -16.41
CA ASP A 133 10.97 14.99 -16.96
C ASP A 133 10.77 14.80 -18.47
N ASP A 134 11.65 15.41 -19.27
CA ASP A 134 11.66 15.27 -20.71
C ASP A 134 11.30 13.82 -21.12
N PRO A 135 10.23 13.60 -21.91
CA PRO A 135 9.83 12.25 -22.34
C PRO A 135 10.95 11.49 -23.06
N ALA A 136 11.89 12.20 -23.70
CA ALA A 136 13.08 11.58 -24.28
C ALA A 136 14.04 11.06 -23.19
N ALA A 137 14.00 11.65 -22.02
CA ALA A 137 14.77 11.21 -20.87
C ALA A 137 14.26 9.90 -20.26
N LEU A 138 12.97 9.58 -20.39
CA LEU A 138 12.38 8.30 -19.97
C LEU A 138 12.92 7.09 -20.76
N LYS A 139 13.49 7.33 -21.94
CA LYS A 139 14.05 6.25 -22.79
C LYS A 139 15.44 5.77 -22.36
N ASN A 140 16.17 6.55 -21.56
CA ASN A 140 17.55 6.27 -21.14
C ASN A 140 17.72 6.38 -19.63
N MET A 141 16.88 5.69 -18.89
CA MET A 141 16.73 5.87 -17.45
C MET A 141 17.89 5.29 -16.61
N ALA A 142 18.62 4.30 -17.12
CA ALA A 142 19.61 3.54 -16.34
C ALA A 142 20.69 4.40 -15.66
N SER A 143 21.07 5.53 -16.20
CA SER A 143 22.09 6.43 -15.64
C SER A 143 21.55 7.44 -14.61
N ARG A 144 20.23 7.48 -14.39
CA ARG A 144 19.57 8.49 -13.55
C ARG A 144 19.12 7.98 -12.20
N PHE A 145 19.34 6.70 -11.93
CA PHE A 145 18.89 6.07 -10.71
C PHE A 145 20.00 5.82 -9.71
N THR A 146 19.64 5.93 -8.45
CA THR A 146 20.40 5.44 -7.32
C THR A 146 19.64 4.27 -6.70
N GLY A 147 20.33 3.35 -6.03
CA GLY A 147 19.69 2.23 -5.36
C GLY A 147 19.01 1.25 -6.31
N VAL A 148 17.82 0.78 -5.92
CA VAL A 148 17.03 -0.25 -6.62
C VAL A 148 16.19 0.30 -7.77
N PRO A 149 15.92 1.53 -7.89
CA PRO A 149 14.93 2.36 -8.59
C PRO A 149 13.60 1.63 -8.90
N PRO A 150 12.71 1.46 -7.94
CA PRO A 150 11.42 0.84 -8.18
C PRO A 150 10.58 1.67 -9.15
N ARG A 151 9.73 0.98 -9.93
CA ARG A 151 9.01 1.60 -11.03
C ARG A 151 7.82 2.43 -10.57
N ARG A 152 6.95 1.87 -9.72
CA ARG A 152 5.73 2.52 -9.25
C ARG A 152 5.28 1.96 -7.91
N ILE A 153 4.43 2.71 -7.20
CA ILE A 153 3.69 2.13 -6.08
C ILE A 153 2.80 0.98 -6.59
N ASP A 154 2.78 -0.13 -5.86
CA ASP A 154 2.00 -1.29 -6.27
C ASP A 154 0.79 -1.52 -5.37
N HIS A 155 1.00 -1.76 -4.10
CA HIS A 155 -0.06 -2.00 -3.13
C HIS A 155 0.38 -1.73 -1.69
N LEU A 156 -0.61 -1.78 -0.80
CA LEU A 156 -0.40 -1.78 0.65
C LEU A 156 -0.92 -3.09 1.24
N ASN A 157 -0.41 -3.46 2.40
CA ASN A 157 -1.04 -4.46 3.27
C ASN A 157 -1.29 -3.88 4.65
N LEU A 158 -2.48 -4.12 5.18
CA LEU A 158 -2.88 -3.75 6.53
C LEU A 158 -3.15 -5.01 7.36
N LEU A 159 -2.95 -4.91 8.65
CA LEU A 159 -3.35 -5.92 9.61
C LEU A 159 -4.64 -5.46 10.29
N ALA A 160 -5.66 -6.31 10.31
CA ALA A 160 -6.94 -6.04 10.95
C ALA A 160 -7.39 -7.26 11.77
N GLU A 161 -8.04 -7.02 12.89
CA GLU A 161 -8.56 -8.07 13.77
C GLU A 161 -9.62 -8.95 13.06
N ASP A 162 -10.41 -8.34 12.17
CA ASP A 162 -11.45 -9.03 11.39
C ASP A 162 -11.45 -8.56 9.93
N VAL A 163 -10.96 -9.42 9.05
CA VAL A 163 -10.88 -9.14 7.61
C VAL A 163 -12.26 -9.05 6.96
N SER A 164 -13.30 -9.69 7.52
CA SER A 164 -14.67 -9.58 7.01
C SER A 164 -15.25 -8.19 7.24
N VAL A 165 -14.98 -7.62 8.40
CA VAL A 165 -15.38 -6.24 8.75
C VAL A 165 -14.60 -5.24 7.91
N PHE A 166 -13.31 -5.47 7.70
CA PHE A 166 -12.49 -4.64 6.80
C PHE A 166 -12.99 -4.69 5.36
N ARG A 167 -13.39 -5.88 4.86
CA ARG A 167 -13.99 -6.03 3.54
C ARG A 167 -15.24 -5.17 3.37
N ASP A 168 -16.16 -5.24 4.34
CA ASP A 168 -17.39 -4.45 4.31
C ASP A 168 -17.10 -2.93 4.26
N PHE A 169 -16.07 -2.49 4.97
CA PHE A 169 -15.58 -1.11 4.90
C PHE A 169 -15.09 -0.75 3.49
N MET A 170 -14.23 -1.57 2.89
CA MET A 170 -13.67 -1.32 1.56
C MET A 170 -14.75 -1.28 0.46
N GLU A 171 -15.71 -2.22 0.51
CA GLU A 171 -16.83 -2.27 -0.43
C GLU A 171 -17.74 -1.05 -0.25
N THR A 172 -18.06 -0.67 0.98
CA THR A 172 -18.98 0.44 1.29
C THR A 172 -18.35 1.80 0.98
N CYS A 173 -17.17 2.07 1.51
CA CYS A 173 -16.57 3.40 1.45
C CYS A 173 -15.87 3.66 0.12
N LEU A 174 -15.11 2.70 -0.38
CA LEU A 174 -14.32 2.88 -1.60
C LEU A 174 -15.01 2.33 -2.86
N GLY A 175 -16.09 1.54 -2.71
CA GLY A 175 -16.67 0.80 -3.82
C GLY A 175 -15.69 -0.23 -4.39
N ALA A 176 -14.75 -0.68 -3.58
CA ALA A 176 -13.77 -1.69 -3.96
C ALA A 176 -14.44 -3.05 -4.17
N ARG A 177 -13.80 -3.92 -4.93
CA ARG A 177 -14.19 -5.33 -5.04
C ARG A 177 -13.12 -6.23 -4.45
N VAL A 178 -13.56 -7.33 -3.87
CA VAL A 178 -12.68 -8.44 -3.46
C VAL A 178 -12.29 -9.23 -4.71
N THR A 179 -11.03 -9.54 -4.85
CA THR A 179 -10.54 -10.35 -5.97
C THR A 179 -10.04 -11.72 -5.54
N GLU A 180 -9.53 -11.81 -4.33
CA GLU A 180 -9.07 -13.06 -3.72
C GLU A 180 -9.29 -12.98 -2.20
N MET A 181 -9.47 -14.14 -1.57
CA MET A 181 -9.57 -14.24 -0.12
C MET A 181 -9.05 -15.59 0.38
N ILE A 182 -8.66 -15.65 1.64
CA ILE A 182 -8.31 -16.89 2.33
C ILE A 182 -9.43 -17.23 3.30
N GLN A 183 -10.06 -18.37 3.12
CA GLN A 183 -11.00 -18.90 4.09
C GLN A 183 -10.30 -19.89 5.02
N LEU A 184 -10.39 -19.63 6.32
CA LEU A 184 -9.85 -20.51 7.35
C LEU A 184 -10.84 -21.66 7.64
N ASP A 185 -10.33 -22.76 8.19
CA ASP A 185 -11.11 -23.95 8.54
C ASP A 185 -12.21 -23.65 9.59
N ASN A 186 -12.02 -22.59 10.40
CA ASN A 186 -13.02 -22.11 11.36
C ASN A 186 -14.08 -21.17 10.77
N GLY A 187 -14.06 -20.95 9.46
CA GLY A 187 -15.00 -20.10 8.73
C GLY A 187 -14.63 -18.60 8.70
N ARG A 188 -13.59 -18.15 9.42
CA ARG A 188 -13.11 -16.76 9.36
C ARG A 188 -12.39 -16.50 8.05
N ILE A 189 -12.25 -15.23 7.68
CA ILE A 189 -11.39 -14.80 6.57
C ILE A 189 -10.03 -14.40 7.14
N GLY A 190 -8.97 -15.14 6.75
CA GLY A 190 -7.61 -14.90 7.21
C GLY A 190 -6.82 -13.90 6.36
N GLY A 191 -7.35 -13.49 5.22
CA GLY A 191 -6.77 -12.48 4.34
C GLY A 191 -7.68 -12.16 3.17
N GLY A 192 -7.60 -10.95 2.64
CA GLY A 192 -8.36 -10.50 1.49
C GLY A 192 -7.56 -9.50 0.64
N TRP A 193 -7.81 -9.52 -0.66
CA TRP A 193 -7.20 -8.63 -1.66
C TRP A 193 -8.28 -7.82 -2.34
N PHE A 194 -8.12 -6.50 -2.32
CA PHE A 194 -9.13 -5.52 -2.74
C PHE A 194 -8.59 -4.63 -3.85
N THR A 195 -9.44 -4.31 -4.80
CA THR A 195 -9.11 -3.40 -5.88
C THR A 195 -10.21 -2.37 -6.14
N VAL A 196 -9.80 -1.18 -6.55
CA VAL A 196 -10.67 -0.11 -7.04
C VAL A 196 -10.56 0.07 -8.57
N ASN A 197 -9.66 -0.67 -9.20
CA ASN A 197 -9.35 -0.56 -10.63
C ASN A 197 -9.22 -1.94 -11.32
N ASN A 198 -8.39 -2.06 -12.33
CA ASN A 198 -8.18 -3.30 -13.09
C ASN A 198 -7.04 -4.18 -12.56
N LYS A 199 -6.33 -3.77 -11.52
CA LYS A 199 -5.33 -4.64 -10.88
C LYS A 199 -6.03 -5.69 -10.01
N THR A 200 -5.36 -6.79 -9.73
CA THR A 200 -5.84 -7.81 -8.78
C THR A 200 -6.06 -7.21 -7.40
N TYR A 201 -5.21 -6.27 -6.99
CA TYR A 201 -5.35 -5.56 -5.72
C TYR A 201 -4.51 -4.29 -5.69
N ASP A 202 -5.02 -3.31 -4.97
CA ASP A 202 -4.35 -2.10 -4.54
C ASP A 202 -4.06 -2.17 -3.04
N LEU A 203 -4.84 -2.98 -2.32
CA LEU A 203 -4.73 -3.15 -0.90
C LEU A 203 -5.03 -4.59 -0.51
N ALA A 204 -4.16 -5.16 0.30
CA ALA A 204 -4.38 -6.41 0.99
C ALA A 204 -4.70 -6.15 2.47
N CYS A 205 -5.51 -7.02 3.05
CA CYS A 205 -5.73 -7.05 4.49
C CYS A 205 -5.46 -8.46 5.00
N THR A 206 -4.65 -8.55 6.04
CA THR A 206 -4.28 -9.80 6.69
C THR A 206 -4.80 -9.81 8.11
N GLU A 207 -5.30 -10.97 8.57
CA GLU A 207 -5.72 -11.15 9.95
C GLU A 207 -4.57 -10.88 10.92
N GLU A 208 -4.82 -10.00 11.89
CA GLU A 208 -3.88 -9.63 12.93
C GLU A 208 -3.89 -10.68 14.06
N HIS A 209 -2.69 -11.13 14.47
CA HIS A 209 -2.57 -12.09 15.55
C HIS A 209 -1.94 -11.44 16.79
N GLY A 210 -2.76 -11.15 17.79
CA GLY A 210 -2.30 -10.97 19.17
C GLY A 210 -2.31 -9.57 19.77
N ARG A 211 -2.74 -8.49 19.08
CA ARG A 211 -2.77 -7.14 19.68
C ARG A 211 -4.11 -6.40 19.56
N GLY A 212 -5.08 -6.96 18.84
CA GLY A 212 -6.48 -6.51 18.84
C GLY A 212 -6.77 -5.14 18.23
N HIS A 213 -5.90 -4.60 17.38
CA HIS A 213 -6.10 -3.34 16.67
C HIS A 213 -5.46 -3.40 15.29
N GLY A 214 -5.84 -2.47 14.42
CA GLY A 214 -5.23 -2.34 13.12
C GLY A 214 -3.76 -1.94 13.20
N ARG A 215 -2.95 -2.45 12.28
CA ARG A 215 -1.56 -2.06 12.09
C ARG A 215 -1.23 -1.99 10.61
N PHE A 216 -0.25 -1.18 10.29
CA PHE A 216 0.34 -1.13 8.96
C PHE A 216 1.33 -2.28 8.79
N HIS A 217 1.12 -3.14 7.79
CA HIS A 217 2.01 -4.25 7.51
C HIS A 217 3.15 -3.83 6.58
N HIS A 218 2.84 -3.28 5.41
CA HIS A 218 3.85 -2.78 4.48
C HIS A 218 3.28 -1.90 3.36
N VAL A 219 4.17 -1.13 2.74
CA VAL A 219 4.01 -0.55 1.41
C VAL A 219 4.86 -1.31 0.41
N THR A 220 4.32 -1.54 -0.80
CA THR A 220 5.00 -2.27 -1.87
C THR A 220 5.22 -1.39 -3.09
N TYR A 221 6.44 -1.47 -3.62
CA TYR A 221 6.79 -0.88 -4.91
C TYR A 221 7.13 -1.97 -5.92
N ALA A 222 6.63 -1.80 -7.14
CA ALA A 222 6.88 -2.74 -8.23
C ALA A 222 8.24 -2.49 -8.89
N THR A 223 8.92 -3.59 -9.25
CA THR A 223 10.07 -3.62 -10.15
C THR A 223 9.69 -4.20 -11.49
N ASP A 224 10.50 -3.97 -12.52
CA ASP A 224 10.23 -4.50 -13.87
C ASP A 224 10.55 -5.99 -13.98
N GLN A 225 11.62 -6.45 -13.35
CA GLN A 225 12.11 -7.82 -13.49
C GLN A 225 12.43 -8.43 -12.10
N ARG A 226 12.50 -9.76 -12.05
CA ARG A 226 12.89 -10.47 -10.81
C ARG A 226 14.36 -10.23 -10.46
N GLU A 227 15.18 -10.04 -11.46
CA GLU A 227 16.60 -9.71 -11.35
C GLU A 227 16.83 -8.40 -10.61
N ASP A 228 15.90 -7.45 -10.72
CA ASP A 228 15.94 -6.19 -9.95
C ASP A 228 15.82 -6.48 -8.44
N ILE A 229 14.96 -7.44 -8.06
CA ILE A 229 14.78 -7.85 -6.66
C ILE A 229 16.00 -8.62 -6.15
N LEU A 230 16.62 -9.47 -6.98
CA LEU A 230 17.86 -10.16 -6.61
C LEU A 230 18.99 -9.16 -6.40
N ARG A 231 19.14 -8.21 -7.32
CA ARG A 231 20.11 -7.12 -7.17
C ARG A 231 19.81 -6.24 -5.96
N ALA A 232 18.54 -5.99 -5.66
CA ALA A 232 18.13 -5.24 -4.49
C ALA A 232 18.58 -5.90 -3.19
N ALA A 233 18.54 -7.23 -3.11
CA ALA A 233 19.01 -7.95 -1.94
C ALA A 233 20.51 -7.69 -1.68
N ASP A 234 21.34 -7.70 -2.72
CA ASP A 234 22.78 -7.39 -2.61
C ASP A 234 22.98 -5.94 -2.15
N LEU A 235 22.26 -4.97 -2.75
CA LEU A 235 22.34 -3.57 -2.37
C LEU A 235 21.91 -3.31 -0.92
N PHE A 236 20.87 -3.99 -0.46
CA PHE A 236 20.41 -3.88 0.92
C PHE A 236 21.43 -4.46 1.90
N LEU A 237 22.04 -5.60 1.59
CA LEU A 237 23.13 -6.17 2.42
C LEU A 237 24.33 -5.23 2.49
N GLU A 238 24.77 -4.66 1.36
CA GLU A 238 25.87 -3.70 1.31
C GLU A 238 25.57 -2.43 2.12
N ALA A 239 24.31 -1.99 2.12
CA ALA A 239 23.85 -0.83 2.90
C ALA A 239 23.55 -1.16 4.38
N GLY A 240 23.71 -2.40 4.83
CA GLY A 240 23.41 -2.82 6.19
C GLY A 240 21.92 -2.84 6.53
N VAL A 241 21.04 -2.92 5.53
CA VAL A 241 19.59 -2.96 5.72
C VAL A 241 19.18 -4.37 6.13
N HIS A 242 18.29 -4.47 7.14
CA HIS A 242 17.76 -5.75 7.58
C HIS A 242 16.79 -6.33 6.55
N ILE A 243 17.17 -7.45 5.95
CA ILE A 243 16.29 -8.26 5.10
C ILE A 243 15.49 -9.19 6.02
N GLU A 244 14.17 -8.97 6.07
CA GLU A 244 13.29 -9.79 6.90
C GLU A 244 12.99 -11.14 6.23
N THR A 245 12.69 -11.11 4.91
CA THR A 245 12.48 -12.35 4.13
C THR A 245 12.54 -12.05 2.63
N GLY A 246 12.90 -13.08 1.86
CA GLY A 246 13.09 -13.00 0.42
C GLY A 246 14.56 -12.81 0.05
N PRO A 247 14.89 -12.75 -1.26
CA PRO A 247 13.98 -12.88 -2.42
C PRO A 247 13.27 -14.22 -2.50
N HIS A 248 11.96 -14.19 -2.70
CA HIS A 248 11.13 -15.39 -2.71
C HIS A 248 9.84 -15.18 -3.51
N LYS A 249 9.01 -16.24 -3.63
CA LYS A 249 7.72 -16.19 -4.30
C LYS A 249 6.59 -16.57 -3.35
N HIS A 250 5.56 -15.73 -3.24
CA HIS A 250 4.35 -16.06 -2.49
C HIS A 250 3.62 -17.26 -3.11
N ALA A 251 3.07 -18.14 -2.28
CA ALA A 251 2.24 -19.25 -2.74
C ALA A 251 0.87 -18.74 -3.23
N ILE A 252 0.29 -17.79 -2.51
CA ILE A 252 -0.91 -17.06 -2.91
C ILE A 252 -0.45 -15.82 -3.68
N GLN A 253 -1.17 -15.41 -4.73
CA GLN A 253 -0.80 -14.31 -5.64
C GLN A 253 0.38 -14.63 -6.60
N GLY A 254 1.34 -15.46 -6.19
CA GLY A 254 2.49 -15.81 -6.99
C GLY A 254 3.51 -14.69 -7.21
N THR A 255 3.44 -13.63 -6.42
CA THR A 255 4.34 -12.47 -6.45
C THR A 255 5.75 -12.87 -6.03
N PHE A 256 6.75 -12.47 -6.81
CA PHE A 256 8.15 -12.54 -6.41
C PHE A 256 8.50 -11.29 -5.61
N PHE A 257 9.07 -11.43 -4.42
CA PHE A 257 9.14 -10.35 -3.45
C PHE A 257 10.38 -10.35 -2.57
N LEU A 258 10.61 -9.22 -1.90
CA LEU A 258 11.62 -9.01 -0.88
C LEU A 258 11.10 -8.03 0.16
N TYR A 259 11.07 -8.42 1.45
CA TYR A 259 10.73 -7.55 2.58
C TYR A 259 11.97 -7.06 3.30
N VAL A 260 11.99 -5.77 3.55
CA VAL A 260 13.02 -5.10 4.38
C VAL A 260 12.32 -4.20 5.41
N TRP A 261 13.06 -3.86 6.46
CA TRP A 261 12.65 -2.80 7.37
C TRP A 261 13.45 -1.54 7.05
N GLU A 262 12.75 -0.43 6.85
CA GLU A 262 13.40 0.86 6.81
C GLU A 262 13.89 1.25 8.23
N PRO A 263 14.78 2.24 8.40
CA PRO A 263 15.46 2.52 9.67
C PRO A 263 14.57 2.73 10.89
N ALA A 264 13.35 3.25 10.73
CA ALA A 264 12.39 3.42 11.83
C ALA A 264 11.55 2.16 12.12
N GLY A 265 11.63 1.13 11.25
CA GLY A 265 10.97 -0.16 11.44
C GLY A 265 9.66 -0.34 10.68
N ASN A 266 9.26 0.58 9.79
CA ASN A 266 8.19 0.30 8.86
C ASN A 266 8.66 -0.74 7.84
N ARG A 267 7.83 -1.76 7.55
CA ARG A 267 8.13 -2.75 6.54
C ARG A 267 7.89 -2.20 5.14
N VAL A 268 8.82 -2.45 4.25
CA VAL A 268 8.75 -2.07 2.84
C VAL A 268 8.98 -3.30 1.99
N GLU A 269 8.20 -3.46 0.92
CA GLU A 269 8.32 -4.56 -0.02
C GLU A 269 8.76 -4.07 -1.40
N LEU A 270 9.63 -4.83 -2.03
CA LEU A 270 9.79 -4.83 -3.48
C LEU A 270 9.10 -6.04 -4.06
N ALA A 271 8.31 -5.86 -5.10
CA ALA A 271 7.57 -6.94 -5.74
C ALA A 271 7.70 -6.90 -7.27
N ASN A 272 7.72 -8.07 -7.88
CA ASN A 272 7.66 -8.22 -9.33
C ASN A 272 6.42 -8.99 -9.73
N ALA A 273 5.69 -8.50 -10.73
CA ALA A 273 4.42 -9.05 -11.17
C ALA A 273 3.43 -9.26 -10.01
N GLY A 274 3.42 -8.31 -9.05
CA GLY A 274 2.57 -8.37 -7.87
C GLY A 274 1.11 -8.44 -8.22
N ALA A 275 0.62 -7.46 -8.95
CA ALA A 275 -0.77 -7.43 -9.36
C ALA A 275 -0.93 -7.85 -10.83
N ARG A 276 -1.68 -8.92 -11.07
CA ARG A 276 -2.17 -9.22 -12.42
C ARG A 276 -3.30 -8.27 -12.82
N LEU A 277 -3.58 -8.16 -14.11
CA LEU A 277 -4.72 -7.39 -14.60
C LEU A 277 -5.97 -8.27 -14.62
N ILE A 278 -7.07 -7.73 -14.06
CA ILE A 278 -8.40 -8.32 -14.08
C ILE A 278 -9.28 -7.40 -14.93
N LEU A 279 -9.54 -7.78 -16.17
CA LEU A 279 -10.36 -6.99 -17.08
C LEU A 279 -11.83 -7.45 -17.11
N ALA A 280 -12.14 -8.59 -16.49
CA ALA A 280 -13.49 -9.14 -16.44
C ALA A 280 -14.33 -8.38 -15.39
N PRO A 281 -15.43 -7.72 -15.78
CA PRO A 281 -16.30 -7.03 -14.84
C PRO A 281 -17.04 -7.98 -13.91
N ASP A 282 -17.23 -9.23 -14.32
CA ASP A 282 -17.90 -10.32 -13.61
C ASP A 282 -16.92 -11.28 -12.91
N TRP A 283 -15.72 -10.80 -12.59
CA TRP A 283 -14.73 -11.58 -11.86
C TRP A 283 -15.27 -12.08 -10.52
N GLU A 284 -15.24 -13.40 -10.34
CA GLU A 284 -15.56 -14.04 -9.06
C GLU A 284 -14.28 -14.16 -8.21
N PRO A 285 -14.33 -13.82 -6.92
CA PRO A 285 -13.16 -13.92 -6.04
C PRO A 285 -12.61 -15.35 -5.98
N ILE A 286 -11.30 -15.49 -6.09
CA ILE A 286 -10.64 -16.76 -5.80
C ILE A 286 -10.65 -16.97 -4.28
N VAL A 287 -11.16 -18.11 -3.84
CA VAL A 287 -11.17 -18.49 -2.43
C VAL A 287 -10.10 -19.53 -2.18
N TRP A 288 -9.07 -19.14 -1.44
CA TRP A 288 -7.97 -20.00 -1.03
C TRP A 288 -8.31 -20.69 0.30
N SER A 289 -7.93 -21.95 0.45
CA SER A 289 -8.07 -22.70 1.70
C SER A 289 -6.95 -22.36 2.69
N GLU A 290 -7.18 -22.65 3.97
CA GLU A 290 -6.15 -22.55 5.01
C GLU A 290 -4.94 -23.44 4.71
N THR A 291 -5.14 -24.60 4.08
CA THR A 291 -4.06 -25.49 3.66
C THR A 291 -3.14 -24.83 2.62
N GLU A 292 -3.72 -24.09 1.66
CA GLU A 292 -2.95 -23.35 0.67
C GLU A 292 -2.20 -22.18 1.31
N ARG A 293 -2.81 -21.48 2.27
CA ARG A 293 -2.14 -20.46 3.09
C ARG A 293 -0.94 -21.03 3.84
N LYS A 294 -1.07 -22.22 4.45
CA LYS A 294 -0.01 -22.87 5.22
C LYS A 294 1.21 -23.26 4.39
N ARG A 295 1.08 -23.37 3.06
CA ARG A 295 2.24 -23.55 2.17
C ARG A 295 3.20 -22.36 2.22
N GLY A 296 2.71 -21.19 2.62
CA GLY A 296 3.49 -19.96 2.83
C GLY A 296 4.12 -19.46 1.55
N GLN A 297 5.32 -19.98 1.23
CA GLN A 297 6.05 -19.58 0.04
C GLN A 297 6.01 -20.70 -1.02
N ALA A 298 5.92 -20.30 -2.29
CA ALA A 298 5.73 -21.24 -3.40
C ALA A 298 6.85 -22.29 -3.55
N TRP A 299 8.06 -21.99 -3.07
CA TRP A 299 9.22 -22.87 -3.16
C TRP A 299 9.51 -23.64 -1.84
N GLY A 300 8.49 -23.79 -0.99
CA GLY A 300 8.51 -24.68 0.17
C GLY A 300 9.02 -24.06 1.46
N LEU A 301 9.37 -22.78 1.50
CA LEU A 301 9.67 -22.08 2.74
C LEU A 301 8.37 -21.75 3.49
N LYS A 302 8.46 -21.72 4.81
CA LYS A 302 7.35 -21.27 5.65
C LYS A 302 7.21 -19.75 5.61
N THR A 303 5.99 -19.26 5.87
CA THR A 303 5.79 -17.86 6.22
C THR A 303 6.58 -17.55 7.50
N ILE A 304 7.26 -16.41 7.52
CA ILE A 304 8.04 -15.96 8.68
C ILE A 304 7.12 -15.64 9.86
N ASP A 305 7.63 -15.84 11.08
CA ASP A 305 6.84 -15.63 12.31
C ASP A 305 6.39 -14.17 12.48
N THR A 306 7.19 -13.22 12.00
CA THR A 306 6.89 -11.80 12.05
C THR A 306 5.79 -11.35 11.08
N PHE A 307 5.37 -12.18 10.13
CA PHE A 307 4.38 -11.80 9.12
C PHE A 307 3.05 -11.33 9.73
N HIS A 308 2.55 -12.00 10.76
CA HIS A 308 1.30 -11.65 11.45
C HIS A 308 1.52 -10.80 12.71
N THR A 309 2.75 -10.65 13.17
CA THR A 309 3.05 -10.04 14.47
C THR A 309 3.85 -8.74 14.39
N HIS A 310 4.59 -8.50 13.29
CA HIS A 310 5.25 -7.22 13.06
C HIS A 310 4.40 -6.30 12.17
N GLY A 311 4.19 -5.10 12.66
CA GLY A 311 3.50 -4.02 11.95
C GLY A 311 3.53 -2.77 12.83
N THR A 312 3.53 -1.61 12.19
CA THR A 312 3.56 -0.32 12.89
C THR A 312 2.14 0.22 13.12
N PRO A 313 1.89 0.96 14.20
CA PRO A 313 0.55 1.42 14.53
C PRO A 313 0.07 2.53 13.59
N PRO A 314 -1.27 2.73 13.48
CA PRO A 314 -1.81 3.99 13.00
C PRO A 314 -1.39 5.12 13.95
N VAL A 315 -0.85 6.20 13.41
CA VAL A 315 -0.43 7.38 14.16
C VAL A 315 -1.43 8.49 13.87
N LYS A 316 -2.14 8.95 14.89
CA LYS A 316 -3.03 10.11 14.76
C LYS A 316 -2.19 11.37 14.89
N GLU A 317 -2.33 12.28 13.93
CA GLU A 317 -1.75 13.61 14.06
C GLU A 317 -2.20 14.21 15.40
N ALA A 318 -1.26 14.78 16.15
CA ALA A 318 -1.62 15.62 17.28
C ALA A 318 -2.35 16.86 16.73
N THR A 319 -3.64 16.95 17.03
CA THR A 319 -4.49 18.12 16.72
C THR A 319 -3.95 19.38 17.37
#